data_febe7b0d90e6fd4ea5e146064129c6ba
#
_entry.id   febe7b0d90e6fd4ea5e146064129c6ba
#
_cell.length_a   1.000
_cell.length_b   1.000
_cell.length_c   1.000
_cell.angle_alpha   90.00
_cell.angle_beta   90.00
_cell.angle_gamma   90.00
#
_symmetry.space_group_name_H-M   'P 1'
#
loop_
_entity.id
_entity.type
_entity.pdbx_description
1 polymer ?
#
loop_
_entity_poly.entity_id
_entity_poly.type
_entity_poly.pdbx_seq_one_letter_code
_entity_poly.pdbx_strand_id
1 'polypeptide(L)'
;MENKWLSEAFKGEVPSGFQGKVGWQSPSNIALVKYWGKKGKQIPQNPSISFTLSECCSETFISFEKADRLDFRFFFEGKENPAFGAKIEKFLLDYQAFFPFINQLSLTIESRNTFPHSSGIASSASSMSAFVMCLLDIESKLVGPSTGSGTEGSGTESTKALEP
;
A
#
# COMPACT_ATOMS: atom_id res chain seq x y z
N MET A 1 1.74 14.43 -21.36
CA MET A 1 1.38 14.96 -20.03
C MET A 1 2.35 14.33 -19.04
N GLU A 2 3.26 15.13 -18.49
CA GLU A 2 4.08 14.66 -17.36
C GLU A 2 3.14 14.36 -16.19
N ASN A 3 3.35 13.20 -15.59
CA ASN A 3 2.52 12.78 -14.48
C ASN A 3 2.96 13.59 -13.25
N LYS A 4 2.14 14.54 -12.80
CA LYS A 4 2.43 15.43 -11.68
C LYS A 4 2.92 14.68 -10.44
N TRP A 5 2.35 13.50 -10.16
CA TRP A 5 2.72 12.67 -9.02
C TRP A 5 4.17 12.16 -9.07
N LEU A 6 4.73 11.94 -10.28
CA LEU A 6 6.13 11.53 -10.44
C LEU A 6 7.11 12.66 -10.13
N SER A 7 6.70 13.92 -10.28
CA SER A 7 7.54 15.08 -9.97
C SER A 7 7.63 15.36 -8.47
N GLU A 8 6.63 14.93 -7.70
CA GLU A 8 6.52 15.15 -6.25
C GLU A 8 7.14 14.01 -5.42
N ALA A 9 7.44 12.85 -6.01
CA ALA A 9 8.06 11.72 -5.31
C ALA A 9 9.42 12.12 -4.69
N PHE A 10 9.66 11.65 -3.47
CA PHE A 10 10.94 11.88 -2.79
C PHE A 10 12.10 11.21 -3.54
N LYS A 11 13.05 12.00 -4.03
CA LYS A 11 14.22 11.56 -4.82
C LYS A 11 15.55 11.78 -4.08
N GLY A 12 15.47 12.19 -2.83
CA GLY A 12 16.63 12.46 -2.00
C GLY A 12 17.34 11.20 -1.49
N GLU A 13 18.42 11.41 -0.77
CA GLU A 13 19.05 10.35 0.01
C GLU A 13 18.30 10.16 1.33
N VAL A 14 18.00 8.90 1.67
CA VAL A 14 17.38 8.56 2.94
C VAL A 14 18.39 8.83 4.07
N PRO A 15 18.03 9.62 5.09
CA PRO A 15 18.95 9.99 6.17
C PRO A 15 19.50 8.78 6.92
N SER A 16 20.74 8.89 7.39
CA SER A 16 21.34 7.90 8.29
C SER A 16 20.49 7.78 9.57
N GLY A 17 20.21 6.56 9.99
CA GLY A 17 19.36 6.28 11.16
C GLY A 17 17.86 6.43 10.92
N PHE A 18 17.41 6.66 9.68
CA PHE A 18 15.99 6.64 9.35
C PHE A 18 15.42 5.24 9.50
N GLN A 19 14.59 5.08 10.51
CA GLN A 19 13.93 3.82 10.85
C GLN A 19 12.59 4.09 11.52
N GLY A 20 11.71 3.12 11.50
CA GLY A 20 10.43 3.24 12.17
C GLY A 20 9.47 2.13 11.82
N LYS A 21 8.22 2.34 12.24
CA LYS A 21 7.10 1.46 11.88
C LYS A 21 5.90 2.31 11.49
N VAL A 22 5.17 1.86 10.50
CA VAL A 22 3.88 2.44 10.06
C VAL A 22 2.87 1.33 9.93
N GLY A 23 1.59 1.66 10.07
CA GLY A 23 0.51 0.70 9.91
C GLY A 23 -0.72 1.34 9.30
N TRP A 24 -1.37 0.62 8.38
CA TRP A 24 -2.61 1.06 7.75
C TRP A 24 -3.61 -0.07 7.62
N GLN A 25 -4.87 0.29 7.78
CA GLN A 25 -6.01 -0.58 7.57
C GLN A 25 -6.78 -0.12 6.34
N SER A 26 -7.14 -1.06 5.46
CA SER A 26 -7.97 -0.77 4.30
C SER A 26 -9.13 -1.77 4.21
N PRO A 27 -10.36 -1.28 3.97
CA PRO A 27 -11.52 -2.14 3.88
C PRO A 27 -11.50 -2.96 2.60
N SER A 28 -12.07 -4.14 2.70
CA SER A 28 -12.40 -4.96 1.55
C SER A 28 -13.70 -4.52 0.90
N ASN A 29 -14.02 -5.09 -0.24
CA ASN A 29 -15.28 -4.83 -0.92
C ASN A 29 -15.89 -6.11 -1.50
N ILE A 30 -17.20 -6.08 -1.73
CA ILE A 30 -17.92 -7.13 -2.44
C ILE A 30 -18.61 -6.55 -3.67
N ALA A 31 -18.34 -7.16 -4.83
CA ALA A 31 -18.99 -6.76 -6.07
C ALA A 31 -20.35 -7.43 -6.21
N LEU A 32 -21.41 -6.62 -6.30
CA LEU A 32 -22.74 -7.09 -6.65
C LEU A 32 -22.89 -7.27 -8.16
N VAL A 33 -22.34 -6.35 -8.94
CA VAL A 33 -22.27 -6.45 -10.40
C VAL A 33 -20.81 -6.47 -10.78
N LYS A 34 -20.34 -7.59 -11.28
CA LYS A 34 -18.94 -7.78 -11.72
C LYS A 34 -18.79 -7.42 -13.19
N TYR A 35 -17.63 -6.84 -13.54
CA TYR A 35 -17.27 -6.70 -14.95
C TYR A 35 -16.72 -8.03 -15.51
N TRP A 36 -16.98 -8.27 -16.77
CA TRP A 36 -16.50 -9.43 -17.52
C TRP A 36 -15.48 -8.99 -18.55
N GLY A 37 -14.21 -9.34 -18.31
CA GLY A 37 -13.11 -8.99 -19.20
C GLY A 37 -12.62 -7.56 -19.07
N LYS A 38 -11.41 -7.35 -19.58
CA LYS A 38 -10.72 -6.05 -19.60
C LYS A 38 -10.21 -5.79 -21.01
N LYS A 39 -10.10 -4.51 -21.40
CA LYS A 39 -9.45 -4.05 -22.63
C LYS A 39 -8.32 -3.07 -22.30
N GLY A 40 -7.30 -3.00 -23.18
CA GLY A 40 -6.15 -2.11 -22.96
C GLY A 40 -5.46 -2.35 -21.61
N LYS A 41 -5.01 -1.29 -20.97
CA LYS A 41 -4.41 -1.34 -19.63
C LYS A 41 -5.52 -1.32 -18.56
N GLN A 42 -6.06 -2.49 -18.20
CA GLN A 42 -6.96 -2.70 -17.07
C GLN A 42 -8.35 -2.04 -17.16
N ILE A 43 -8.81 -1.60 -18.35
CA ILE A 43 -10.12 -0.95 -18.51
C ILE A 43 -11.23 -2.01 -18.54
N PRO A 44 -12.20 -2.00 -17.61
CA PRO A 44 -13.33 -2.91 -17.63
C PRO A 44 -14.16 -2.77 -18.93
N GLN A 45 -14.71 -3.87 -19.44
CA GLN A 45 -15.54 -3.86 -20.63
C GLN A 45 -17.00 -3.49 -20.35
N ASN A 46 -17.45 -3.64 -19.11
CA ASN A 46 -18.80 -3.27 -18.68
C ASN A 46 -18.75 -2.61 -17.28
N PRO A 47 -19.78 -1.86 -16.88
CA PRO A 47 -19.90 -1.31 -15.56
C PRO A 47 -19.87 -2.38 -14.46
N SER A 48 -19.36 -2.00 -13.27
CA SER A 48 -19.41 -2.81 -12.06
C SER A 48 -19.85 -1.98 -10.88
N ILE A 49 -20.49 -2.62 -9.91
CA ILE A 49 -20.91 -2.00 -8.65
C ILE A 49 -20.42 -2.87 -7.52
N SER A 50 -19.73 -2.25 -6.56
CA SER A 50 -19.27 -2.92 -5.34
C SER A 50 -19.56 -2.08 -4.10
N PHE A 51 -19.69 -2.77 -2.97
CA PHE A 51 -19.87 -2.15 -1.66
C PHE A 51 -18.61 -2.36 -0.83
N THR A 52 -18.22 -1.32 -0.13
CA THR A 52 -17.15 -1.37 0.87
C THR A 52 -17.67 -2.05 2.13
N LEU A 53 -16.87 -2.94 2.71
CA LEU A 53 -17.19 -3.70 3.92
C LEU A 53 -16.39 -3.11 5.09
N SER A 54 -17.02 -2.30 5.93
CA SER A 54 -16.35 -1.59 7.03
C SER A 54 -15.65 -2.52 8.03
N GLU A 55 -16.25 -3.66 8.33
CA GLU A 55 -15.74 -4.62 9.30
C GLU A 55 -14.74 -5.64 8.71
N CYS A 56 -14.67 -5.75 7.39
CA CYS A 56 -13.80 -6.69 6.70
C CYS A 56 -12.60 -5.95 6.12
N CYS A 57 -11.53 -5.85 6.89
CA CYS A 57 -10.36 -5.06 6.55
C CYS A 57 -9.10 -5.91 6.42
N SER A 58 -8.18 -5.45 5.59
CA SER A 58 -6.78 -5.89 5.60
C SER A 58 -5.94 -4.86 6.34
N GLU A 59 -5.12 -5.33 7.25
CA GLU A 59 -4.17 -4.52 8.01
C GLU A 59 -2.77 -4.84 7.55
N THR A 60 -1.97 -3.82 7.31
CA THR A 60 -0.57 -3.96 6.91
C THR A 60 0.29 -3.07 7.79
N PHE A 61 1.36 -3.63 8.33
CA PHE A 61 2.40 -2.92 9.06
C PHE A 61 3.71 -3.07 8.31
N ILE A 62 4.48 -2.00 8.24
CA ILE A 62 5.82 -1.99 7.67
C ILE A 62 6.79 -1.43 8.72
N SER A 63 7.70 -2.28 9.19
CA SER A 63 8.91 -1.83 9.88
C SER A 63 9.97 -1.58 8.83
N PHE A 64 10.66 -0.45 8.93
CA PHE A 64 11.64 -0.02 7.94
C PHE A 64 12.90 0.54 8.61
N GLU A 65 14.03 0.34 7.94
CA GLU A 65 15.30 0.94 8.31
C GLU A 65 16.12 1.27 7.04
N LYS A 66 17.01 2.25 7.15
CA LYS A 66 17.92 2.61 6.04
C LYS A 66 18.81 1.42 5.69
N ALA A 67 18.96 1.16 4.39
CA ALA A 67 19.82 0.13 3.83
C ALA A 67 20.49 0.65 2.54
N ASP A 68 21.52 -0.05 2.06
CA ASP A 68 22.20 0.31 0.81
C ASP A 68 21.42 -0.10 -0.45
N ARG A 69 20.46 -1.01 -0.29
CA ARG A 69 19.59 -1.50 -1.34
C ARG A 69 18.27 -1.96 -0.77
N LEU A 70 17.25 -2.06 -1.64
CA LEU A 70 15.99 -2.68 -1.26
C LEU A 70 16.21 -4.13 -0.84
N ASP A 71 15.79 -4.43 0.36
CA ASP A 71 15.61 -5.78 0.91
C ASP A 71 14.29 -5.83 1.64
N PHE A 72 13.54 -6.94 1.54
CA PHE A 72 12.30 -7.05 2.28
C PHE A 72 11.91 -8.50 2.58
N ARG A 73 11.15 -8.67 3.66
CA ARG A 73 10.50 -9.92 4.03
C ARG A 73 8.99 -9.68 4.19
N PHE A 74 8.20 -10.63 3.73
CA PHE A 74 6.73 -10.54 3.80
C PHE A 74 6.16 -11.67 4.66
N PHE A 75 5.35 -11.29 5.65
CA PHE A 75 4.62 -12.17 6.55
C PHE A 75 3.12 -11.98 6.39
N PHE A 76 2.40 -13.08 6.27
CA PHE A 76 0.95 -13.09 6.30
C PHE A 76 0.46 -13.90 7.50
N GLU A 77 -0.31 -13.27 8.38
CA GLU A 77 -0.80 -13.87 9.63
C GLU A 77 0.34 -14.53 10.46
N GLY A 78 1.45 -13.84 10.56
CA GLY A 78 2.63 -14.25 11.30
C GLY A 78 3.49 -15.34 10.64
N LYS A 79 3.15 -15.77 9.41
CA LYS A 79 3.93 -16.77 8.65
C LYS A 79 4.56 -16.11 7.43
N GLU A 80 5.84 -16.39 7.20
CA GLU A 80 6.52 -15.93 5.99
C GLU A 80 5.85 -16.51 4.74
N ASN A 81 5.56 -15.65 3.75
CA ASN A 81 4.85 -16.02 2.53
C ASN A 81 5.61 -15.55 1.28
N PRO A 82 6.60 -16.33 0.79
CA PRO A 82 7.41 -15.95 -0.36
C PRO A 82 6.60 -15.78 -1.65
N ALA A 83 5.53 -16.53 -1.82
CA ALA A 83 4.68 -16.44 -3.02
C ALA A 83 3.93 -15.10 -3.10
N PHE A 84 3.52 -14.55 -1.98
CA PHE A 84 2.95 -13.20 -1.93
C PHE A 84 4.05 -12.14 -1.97
N GLY A 85 5.21 -12.41 -1.35
CA GLY A 85 6.40 -11.57 -1.45
C GLY A 85 6.79 -11.29 -2.90
N ALA A 86 6.77 -12.29 -3.77
CA ALA A 86 7.04 -12.12 -5.21
C ALA A 86 6.05 -11.16 -5.92
N LYS A 87 4.79 -11.09 -5.46
CA LYS A 87 3.83 -10.12 -5.99
C LYS A 87 4.14 -8.69 -5.52
N ILE A 88 4.57 -8.54 -4.27
CA ILE A 88 5.02 -7.27 -3.72
C ILE A 88 6.27 -6.80 -4.47
N GLU A 89 7.24 -7.68 -4.67
CA GLU A 89 8.45 -7.36 -5.44
C GLU A 89 8.12 -6.86 -6.84
N LYS A 90 7.27 -7.59 -7.56
CA LYS A 90 6.81 -7.16 -8.87
C LYS A 90 6.14 -5.78 -8.82
N PHE A 91 5.28 -5.53 -7.83
CA PHE A 91 4.65 -4.23 -7.65
C PHE A 91 5.69 -3.13 -7.41
N LEU A 92 6.65 -3.36 -6.52
CA LEU A 92 7.70 -2.39 -6.22
C LEU A 92 8.57 -2.07 -7.45
N LEU A 93 8.89 -3.07 -8.27
CA LEU A 93 9.62 -2.88 -9.53
C LEU A 93 8.79 -2.11 -10.57
N ASP A 94 7.51 -2.47 -10.74
CA ASP A 94 6.62 -1.82 -11.70
C ASP A 94 6.32 -0.35 -11.35
N TYR A 95 6.39 0.01 -10.06
CA TYR A 95 6.05 1.34 -9.53
C TYR A 95 7.21 2.07 -8.83
N GLN A 96 8.45 1.60 -8.99
CA GLN A 96 9.62 2.18 -8.33
C GLN A 96 9.83 3.69 -8.64
N ALA A 97 9.33 4.16 -9.79
CA ALA A 97 9.41 5.57 -10.14
C ALA A 97 8.54 6.48 -9.24
N PHE A 98 7.51 5.91 -8.60
CA PHE A 98 6.67 6.62 -7.63
C PHE A 98 7.24 6.57 -6.21
N PHE A 99 8.04 5.58 -5.89
CA PHE A 99 8.63 5.35 -4.57
C PHE A 99 10.14 5.12 -4.66
N PRO A 100 10.93 6.06 -5.20
CA PRO A 100 12.36 5.83 -5.43
C PRO A 100 13.15 5.61 -4.14
N PHE A 101 12.67 6.10 -3.00
CA PHE A 101 13.28 5.95 -1.68
C PHE A 101 13.33 4.48 -1.18
N ILE A 102 12.44 3.62 -1.67
CA ILE A 102 12.40 2.20 -1.23
C ILE A 102 13.69 1.46 -1.57
N ASN A 103 14.42 1.90 -2.61
CA ASN A 103 15.70 1.30 -2.97
C ASN A 103 16.81 1.51 -1.92
N GLN A 104 16.54 2.33 -0.90
CA GLN A 104 17.45 2.64 0.19
C GLN A 104 16.92 2.14 1.55
N LEU A 105 15.97 1.17 1.53
CA LEU A 105 15.34 0.66 2.74
C LEU A 105 15.37 -0.87 2.80
N SER A 106 15.50 -1.39 4.02
CA SER A 106 15.13 -2.75 4.40
C SER A 106 13.75 -2.72 5.05
N LEU A 107 12.85 -3.60 4.61
CA LEU A 107 11.45 -3.59 5.00
C LEU A 107 11.04 -4.95 5.59
N THR A 108 10.39 -4.93 6.75
CA THR A 108 9.64 -6.08 7.25
C THR A 108 8.15 -5.76 7.13
N ILE A 109 7.46 -6.50 6.25
CA ILE A 109 6.06 -6.28 5.91
C ILE A 109 5.22 -7.37 6.55
N GLU A 110 4.30 -6.99 7.42
CA GLU A 110 3.37 -7.87 8.11
C GLU A 110 1.94 -7.53 7.69
N SER A 111 1.20 -8.49 7.16
CA SER A 111 -0.19 -8.27 6.77
C SER A 111 -1.10 -9.32 7.39
N ARG A 112 -2.33 -8.91 7.74
CA ARG A 112 -3.37 -9.79 8.25
C ARG A 112 -4.75 -9.30 7.81
N ASN A 113 -5.73 -10.18 7.84
CA ASN A 113 -7.12 -9.81 7.59
C ASN A 113 -7.94 -9.91 8.88
N THR A 114 -8.95 -9.05 9.03
CA THR A 114 -9.96 -9.18 10.09
C THR A 114 -11.02 -10.24 9.76
N PHE A 115 -10.90 -10.89 8.61
CA PHE A 115 -11.84 -11.88 8.07
C PHE A 115 -11.08 -13.09 7.52
N PRO A 116 -11.73 -14.27 7.38
CA PRO A 116 -11.06 -15.48 6.89
C PRO A 116 -10.46 -15.28 5.50
N HIS A 117 -9.23 -15.74 5.32
CA HIS A 117 -8.58 -15.74 4.01
C HIS A 117 -9.40 -16.56 3.01
N SER A 118 -9.39 -16.16 1.73
CA SER A 118 -10.14 -16.84 0.66
C SER A 118 -11.67 -16.82 0.77
N SER A 119 -12.24 -15.89 1.54
CA SER A 119 -13.70 -15.73 1.70
C SER A 119 -14.42 -15.14 0.47
N GLY A 120 -13.71 -14.92 -0.65
CA GLY A 120 -14.29 -14.41 -1.90
C GLY A 120 -14.53 -12.90 -1.94
N ILE A 121 -14.20 -12.18 -0.88
CA ILE A 121 -14.19 -10.72 -0.85
C ILE A 121 -12.77 -10.22 -1.15
N ALA A 122 -12.64 -9.13 -1.85
CA ALA A 122 -11.43 -8.65 -2.53
C ALA A 122 -10.21 -8.36 -1.61
N SER A 123 -9.77 -9.36 -0.81
CA SER A 123 -8.68 -9.24 0.17
C SER A 123 -7.35 -8.80 -0.44
N SER A 124 -7.04 -9.22 -1.67
CA SER A 124 -5.81 -8.79 -2.34
C SER A 124 -5.81 -7.29 -2.67
N ALA A 125 -6.97 -6.72 -3.02
CA ALA A 125 -7.09 -5.30 -3.31
C ALA A 125 -6.97 -4.46 -2.03
N SER A 126 -7.63 -4.87 -0.93
CA SER A 126 -7.51 -4.18 0.37
C SER A 126 -6.11 -4.26 0.95
N SER A 127 -5.43 -5.43 0.86
CA SER A 127 -4.04 -5.56 1.30
C SER A 127 -3.08 -4.67 0.50
N MET A 128 -3.23 -4.60 -0.82
CA MET A 128 -2.42 -3.70 -1.64
C MET A 128 -2.71 -2.23 -1.35
N SER A 129 -3.96 -1.88 -1.08
CA SER A 129 -4.32 -0.52 -0.67
C SER A 129 -3.64 -0.14 0.66
N ALA A 130 -3.75 -0.98 1.69
CA ALA A 130 -3.08 -0.76 2.98
C ALA A 130 -1.55 -0.66 2.82
N PHE A 131 -0.95 -1.51 1.98
CA PHE A 131 0.47 -1.49 1.67
C PHE A 131 0.92 -0.17 1.03
N VAL A 132 0.19 0.31 0.02
CA VAL A 132 0.49 1.59 -0.64
C VAL A 132 0.36 2.76 0.33
N MET A 133 -0.65 2.75 1.21
CA MET A 133 -0.80 3.79 2.25
C MET A 133 0.38 3.78 3.22
N CYS A 134 0.93 2.61 3.58
CA CYS A 134 2.17 2.53 4.36
C CYS A 134 3.36 3.17 3.62
N LEU A 135 3.52 2.93 2.31
CA LEU A 135 4.60 3.56 1.53
C LEU A 135 4.47 5.08 1.50
N LEU A 136 3.26 5.61 1.32
CA LEU A 136 3.00 7.05 1.34
C LEU A 136 3.28 7.67 2.72
N ASP A 137 2.97 6.95 3.80
CA ASP A 137 3.27 7.39 5.16
C ASP A 137 4.79 7.43 5.42
N ILE A 138 5.55 6.43 4.94
CA ILE A 138 7.02 6.43 5.00
C ILE A 138 7.57 7.64 4.22
N GLU A 139 7.07 7.89 3.01
CA GLU A 139 7.48 9.05 2.21
C GLU A 139 7.19 10.37 2.93
N SER A 140 6.01 10.50 3.51
CA SER A 140 5.65 11.69 4.31
C SER A 140 6.62 11.95 5.45
N LYS A 141 7.11 10.89 6.11
CA LYS A 141 8.12 11.01 7.17
C LYS A 141 9.50 11.43 6.64
N LEU A 142 9.83 11.10 5.38
CA LEU A 142 11.07 11.54 4.72
C LEU A 142 11.02 13.01 4.31
N VAL A 143 9.88 13.47 3.83
CA VAL A 143 9.71 14.86 3.38
C VAL A 143 9.58 15.82 4.56
N GLY A 144 9.20 15.32 5.76
CA GLY A 144 8.87 16.13 6.92
C GLY A 144 7.50 16.80 6.81
N PRO A 145 7.01 17.46 7.85
CA PRO A 145 5.73 18.15 7.78
C PRO A 145 5.85 19.30 6.78
N SER A 146 5.20 19.12 5.62
CA SER A 146 5.02 20.22 4.68
C SER A 146 4.22 21.32 5.38
N THR A 147 4.74 22.52 5.48
CA THR A 147 4.02 23.73 5.88
C THR A 147 3.05 24.14 4.75
N GLY A 148 2.20 23.23 4.33
CA GLY A 148 1.14 23.44 3.35
C GLY A 148 -0.20 23.34 4.06
N SER A 149 -0.99 24.40 3.99
CA SER A 149 -2.36 24.48 4.51
C SER A 149 -3.15 23.23 4.09
N GLY A 150 -3.45 22.36 5.05
CA GLY A 150 -4.25 21.17 4.82
C GLY A 150 -5.64 21.55 4.35
N THR A 151 -5.97 21.19 3.14
CA THR A 151 -7.34 20.85 2.82
C THR A 151 -7.62 19.53 3.53
N GLU A 152 -8.42 19.58 4.59
CA GLU A 152 -9.06 18.40 5.15
C GLU A 152 -9.88 17.74 4.04
N GLY A 153 -9.26 16.79 3.33
CA GLY A 153 -9.98 15.91 2.45
C GLY A 153 -10.88 15.05 3.33
N SER A 154 -12.19 15.20 3.19
CA SER A 154 -13.17 14.28 3.73
C SER A 154 -12.98 12.91 3.08
N GLY A 155 -11.91 12.22 3.47
CA GLY A 155 -11.70 10.81 3.15
C GLY A 155 -12.78 10.02 3.86
N THR A 156 -13.52 9.24 3.10
CA THR A 156 -14.46 8.26 3.65
C THR A 156 -13.75 7.47 4.76
N GLU A 157 -14.38 7.31 5.91
CA GLU A 157 -13.87 6.71 7.18
C GLU A 157 -13.32 5.27 7.06
N SER A 158 -13.13 4.75 5.86
CA SER A 158 -12.88 3.34 5.62
C SER A 158 -11.40 2.93 5.59
N THR A 159 -10.47 3.85 5.36
CA THR A 159 -9.02 3.56 5.40
C THR A 159 -8.38 4.45 6.46
N LYS A 160 -7.68 3.86 7.43
CA LYS A 160 -7.07 4.63 8.52
C LYS A 160 -5.69 4.10 8.90
N ALA A 161 -4.84 4.99 9.41
CA ALA A 161 -3.58 4.65 10.04
C ALA A 161 -3.82 3.82 11.31
N LEU A 162 -2.93 2.87 11.54
CA LEU A 162 -2.89 2.07 12.75
C LEU A 162 -1.70 2.54 13.60
N GLU A 163 -1.91 2.66 14.90
CA GLU A 163 -0.81 2.89 15.83
C GLU A 163 0.11 1.67 15.83
N PRO A 164 1.44 1.88 15.77
CA PRO A 164 2.45 0.81 15.68
C PRO A 164 2.61 0.00 16.97
#